data_7bf0bdc42b82b811579384f2ce8983b7
#
_entry.id   7bf0bdc42b82b811579384f2ce8983b7
#
_cell.length_a   1.000
_cell.length_b   1.000
_cell.length_c   1.000
_cell.angle_alpha   90.00
_cell.angle_beta   90.00
_cell.angle_gamma   90.00
#
_symmetry.space_group_name_H-M   'P 1'
#
loop_
_entity.id
_entity.type
_entity.pdbx_description
1 polymer ?
#
loop_
_entity_poly.entity_id
_entity_poly.type
_entity_poly.pdbx_seq_one_letter_code
_entity_poly.pdbx_strand_id
1 'polypeptide(L)'
;MKKLCLVTYTRKNECYTQAIDLIAQKLNEDFMGDFKVVICCEEMIHVPQSNYEIDIFLKKGTKYRKLISLMENDDSLYYLSIDNDISGNIPAIRQFVKKLMCQRVDIGWGRIYVDSPHGLISNLVGVDKLLSHNLIRPTLWSLGVGISVPGQIFCIKGGRFRGNLINLDTFLDDLALGLYVNVNNCKKYIVNKNLGYERPNNHFWGLWNQRKRWAIGYGSILKGVFGINNYRWKVIIHGLGYHFSWILNWAIAGLLLVKFFPICILYLIFLSFIIVGKNLKMLPYAFLYQFIFPLFHVVWMISLVRFLSKGDSNEYYS
;
A
#
# COMPACT_ATOMS: atom_id res chain seq x y z
N MET A 1 3.20 -7.45 -28.05
CA MET A 1 3.42 -7.62 -26.58
C MET A 1 4.46 -6.64 -26.10
N LYS A 2 4.12 -5.71 -25.19
CA LYS A 2 5.08 -4.76 -24.62
C LYS A 2 5.84 -5.40 -23.46
N LYS A 3 7.09 -4.97 -23.26
CA LYS A 3 7.89 -5.46 -22.11
C LYS A 3 7.43 -4.84 -20.80
N LEU A 4 7.02 -3.56 -20.83
CA LEU A 4 6.59 -2.81 -19.65
C LEU A 4 5.33 -2.00 -19.94
N CYS A 5 4.32 -2.17 -19.09
CA CYS A 5 3.12 -1.35 -19.03
C CYS A 5 3.13 -0.56 -17.71
N LEU A 6 3.14 0.77 -17.77
CA LEU A 6 2.87 1.60 -16.60
C LEU A 6 1.34 1.73 -16.45
N VAL A 7 0.82 1.35 -15.29
CA VAL A 7 -0.61 1.41 -15.00
C VAL A 7 -0.84 2.47 -13.93
N THR A 8 -1.74 3.40 -14.22
CA THR A 8 -2.20 4.39 -13.25
C THR A 8 -3.72 4.41 -13.17
N TYR A 9 -4.26 5.00 -12.12
CA TYR A 9 -5.69 4.95 -11.82
C TYR A 9 -6.20 6.37 -11.54
N THR A 10 -7.20 6.79 -12.28
CA THR A 10 -7.87 8.06 -12.04
C THR A 10 -9.27 7.82 -11.49
N ARG A 11 -9.72 8.70 -10.60
CA ARG A 11 -11.09 8.76 -10.11
C ARG A 11 -11.89 9.70 -11.00
N LYS A 12 -13.20 9.74 -10.77
CA LYS A 12 -14.09 10.71 -11.39
C LYS A 12 -13.56 12.14 -11.14
N ASN A 13 -13.47 12.94 -12.19
CA ASN A 13 -12.95 14.32 -12.19
C ASN A 13 -11.43 14.46 -11.89
N GLU A 14 -10.66 13.38 -11.89
CA GLU A 14 -9.19 13.44 -11.81
C GLU A 14 -8.57 13.43 -13.21
N CYS A 15 -7.54 14.23 -13.41
CA CYS A 15 -6.74 14.22 -14.64
C CYS A 15 -5.51 13.34 -14.50
N TYR A 16 -4.95 12.91 -15.64
CA TYR A 16 -3.61 12.35 -15.70
C TYR A 16 -2.58 13.36 -15.22
N THR A 17 -1.78 13.01 -14.22
CA THR A 17 -0.90 13.97 -13.54
C THR A 17 0.44 14.13 -14.25
N GLN A 18 1.00 15.34 -14.18
CA GLN A 18 2.35 15.62 -14.69
C GLN A 18 3.42 14.76 -14.01
N ALA A 19 3.22 14.38 -12.74
CA ALA A 19 4.15 13.52 -12.02
C ALA A 19 4.26 12.12 -12.67
N ILE A 20 3.13 11.54 -13.08
CA ILE A 20 3.11 10.26 -13.78
C ILE A 20 3.68 10.40 -15.20
N ASP A 21 3.36 11.50 -15.89
CA ASP A 21 3.89 11.78 -17.22
C ASP A 21 5.44 11.84 -17.23
N LEU A 22 6.04 12.52 -16.27
CA LEU A 22 7.50 12.57 -16.12
C LEU A 22 8.13 11.18 -15.90
N ILE A 23 7.48 10.33 -15.11
CA ILE A 23 7.92 8.94 -14.90
C ILE A 23 7.83 8.16 -16.22
N ALA A 24 6.69 8.31 -16.92
CA ALA A 24 6.44 7.62 -18.19
C ALA A 24 7.44 8.02 -19.28
N GLN A 25 7.74 9.31 -19.43
CA GLN A 25 8.75 9.80 -20.37
C GLN A 25 10.10 9.14 -20.12
N LYS A 26 10.54 9.08 -18.85
CA LYS A 26 11.84 8.50 -18.50
C LYS A 26 11.88 6.97 -18.63
N LEU A 27 10.76 6.29 -18.42
CA LEU A 27 10.67 4.86 -18.70
C LEU A 27 10.63 4.58 -20.20
N ASN A 28 9.96 5.42 -21.00
CA ASN A 28 9.97 5.29 -22.45
C ASN A 28 11.38 5.42 -23.05
N GLU A 29 12.24 6.32 -22.52
CA GLU A 29 13.65 6.41 -22.90
C GLU A 29 14.40 5.07 -22.66
N ASP A 30 14.07 4.36 -21.58
CA ASP A 30 14.73 3.09 -21.19
C ASP A 30 14.22 1.88 -21.98
N PHE A 31 12.97 1.91 -22.44
CA PHE A 31 12.26 0.76 -23.03
C PHE A 31 11.71 1.07 -24.43
N MET A 32 12.40 1.88 -25.22
CA MET A 32 11.98 2.36 -26.55
C MET A 32 11.21 1.29 -27.36
N GLY A 33 9.97 1.62 -27.76
CA GLY A 33 9.09 0.71 -28.53
C GLY A 33 8.44 -0.42 -27.72
N ASP A 34 8.98 -0.78 -26.56
CA ASP A 34 8.51 -1.86 -25.68
C ASP A 34 7.78 -1.35 -24.43
N PHE A 35 7.38 -0.08 -24.40
CA PHE A 35 6.71 0.60 -23.30
C PHE A 35 5.35 1.15 -23.72
N LYS A 36 4.42 1.14 -22.79
CA LYS A 36 3.16 1.88 -22.88
C LYS A 36 2.64 2.29 -21.51
N VAL A 37 1.72 3.23 -21.51
CA VAL A 37 0.95 3.65 -20.32
C VAL A 37 -0.50 3.20 -20.49
N VAL A 38 -1.09 2.69 -19.43
CA VAL A 38 -2.54 2.42 -19.38
C VAL A 38 -3.14 3.19 -18.22
N ILE A 39 -4.15 4.00 -18.52
CA ILE A 39 -4.90 4.76 -17.54
C ILE A 39 -6.21 4.04 -17.26
N CYS A 40 -6.34 3.45 -16.09
CA CYS A 40 -7.57 2.79 -15.65
C CYS A 40 -8.52 3.82 -15.05
N CYS A 41 -9.64 4.10 -15.71
CA CYS A 41 -10.64 5.09 -15.28
C CYS A 41 -12.07 4.56 -15.41
N GLU A 42 -13.03 5.31 -14.90
CA GLU A 42 -14.46 4.96 -15.01
C GLU A 42 -15.18 5.74 -16.09
N GLU A 43 -14.61 6.87 -16.49
CA GLU A 43 -15.12 7.75 -17.54
C GLU A 43 -13.95 8.17 -18.43
N MET A 44 -14.24 8.56 -19.68
CA MET A 44 -13.20 9.07 -20.58
C MET A 44 -12.57 10.34 -20.00
N ILE A 45 -11.26 10.40 -20.07
CA ILE A 45 -10.47 11.54 -19.62
C ILE A 45 -9.68 12.13 -20.78
N HIS A 46 -9.38 13.41 -20.69
CA HIS A 46 -8.45 14.04 -21.63
C HIS A 46 -7.01 13.65 -21.28
N VAL A 47 -6.30 13.16 -22.28
CA VAL A 47 -4.88 12.77 -22.14
C VAL A 47 -4.04 13.72 -23.00
N PRO A 48 -2.95 14.29 -22.48
CA PRO A 48 -2.07 15.14 -23.25
C PRO A 48 -1.36 14.38 -24.37
N GLN A 49 -0.94 15.09 -25.41
CA GLN A 49 -0.08 14.50 -26.43
C GLN A 49 1.24 14.02 -25.81
N SER A 50 1.65 12.82 -26.15
CA SER A 50 2.87 12.19 -25.63
C SER A 50 3.68 11.55 -26.76
N ASN A 51 4.97 11.31 -26.50
CA ASN A 51 5.86 10.57 -27.39
C ASN A 51 5.89 9.06 -27.11
N TYR A 52 4.93 8.56 -26.36
CA TYR A 52 4.73 7.14 -26.02
C TYR A 52 3.26 6.79 -26.13
N GLU A 53 2.98 5.51 -26.25
CA GLU A 53 1.63 4.95 -26.36
C GLU A 53 0.87 5.10 -25.04
N ILE A 54 -0.34 5.66 -25.08
CA ILE A 54 -1.25 5.78 -23.95
C ILE A 54 -2.59 5.16 -24.31
N ASP A 55 -2.99 4.15 -23.56
CA ASP A 55 -4.30 3.51 -23.66
C ASP A 55 -5.21 3.95 -22.50
N ILE A 56 -6.49 4.13 -22.78
CA ILE A 56 -7.51 4.35 -21.77
C ILE A 56 -8.27 3.05 -21.56
N PHE A 57 -8.25 2.51 -20.35
CA PHE A 57 -8.97 1.31 -19.97
C PHE A 57 -10.18 1.66 -19.09
N LEU A 58 -11.37 1.62 -19.71
CA LEU A 58 -12.63 1.94 -19.03
C LEU A 58 -13.12 0.74 -18.22
N LYS A 59 -13.10 0.86 -16.90
CA LYS A 59 -13.62 -0.17 -16.00
C LYS A 59 -14.10 0.45 -14.69
N LYS A 60 -15.32 0.11 -14.27
CA LYS A 60 -15.86 0.45 -12.95
C LYS A 60 -15.35 -0.51 -11.87
N GLY A 61 -15.27 -0.01 -10.63
CA GLY A 61 -14.91 -0.79 -9.46
C GLY A 61 -13.59 -0.40 -8.83
N THR A 62 -13.15 -1.19 -7.85
CA THR A 62 -11.93 -0.93 -7.09
C THR A 62 -10.68 -1.02 -7.97
N LYS A 63 -9.58 -0.42 -7.50
CA LYS A 63 -8.27 -0.51 -8.15
C LYS A 63 -7.84 -1.95 -8.41
N TYR A 64 -8.08 -2.84 -7.46
CA TYR A 64 -7.77 -4.26 -7.58
C TYR A 64 -8.52 -4.91 -8.74
N ARG A 65 -9.84 -4.67 -8.86
CA ARG A 65 -10.68 -5.16 -9.96
C ARG A 65 -10.24 -4.60 -11.32
N LYS A 66 -9.88 -3.31 -11.36
CA LYS A 66 -9.34 -2.67 -12.58
C LYS A 66 -8.05 -3.33 -13.04
N LEU A 67 -7.12 -3.59 -12.11
CA LEU A 67 -5.84 -4.25 -12.40
C LEU A 67 -6.03 -5.68 -12.91
N ILE A 68 -6.90 -6.50 -12.28
CA ILE A 68 -7.20 -7.86 -12.74
C ILE A 68 -7.76 -7.83 -14.16
N SER A 69 -8.81 -7.03 -14.38
CA SER A 69 -9.42 -6.91 -15.71
C SER A 69 -8.44 -6.41 -16.78
N LEU A 70 -7.57 -5.48 -16.44
CA LEU A 70 -6.54 -5.03 -17.37
C LEU A 70 -5.63 -6.20 -17.77
N MET A 71 -5.10 -6.95 -16.81
CA MET A 71 -4.20 -8.07 -17.09
C MET A 71 -4.85 -9.20 -17.90
N GLU A 72 -6.17 -9.37 -17.83
CA GLU A 72 -6.91 -10.32 -18.63
C GLU A 72 -7.01 -9.87 -20.10
N ASN A 73 -7.00 -8.58 -20.38
CA ASN A 73 -7.17 -7.98 -21.69
C ASN A 73 -5.88 -7.42 -22.31
N ASP A 74 -4.76 -7.47 -21.59
CA ASP A 74 -3.46 -6.94 -22.02
C ASP A 74 -2.36 -7.99 -21.85
N ASP A 75 -1.45 -8.04 -22.83
CA ASP A 75 -0.39 -9.05 -22.90
C ASP A 75 0.99 -8.56 -22.44
N SER A 76 1.08 -7.40 -21.82
CA SER A 76 2.36 -6.86 -21.35
C SER A 76 3.06 -7.83 -20.40
N LEU A 77 4.40 -7.89 -20.49
CA LEU A 77 5.21 -8.81 -19.71
C LEU A 77 5.25 -8.40 -18.23
N TYR A 78 5.39 -7.10 -17.96
CA TYR A 78 5.40 -6.51 -16.63
C TYR A 78 4.44 -5.32 -16.55
N TYR A 79 3.79 -5.19 -15.39
CA TYR A 79 2.92 -4.06 -15.05
C TYR A 79 3.51 -3.31 -13.87
N LEU A 80 3.89 -2.06 -14.08
CA LEU A 80 4.30 -1.12 -13.04
C LEU A 80 3.06 -0.31 -12.63
N SER A 81 2.46 -0.66 -11.51
CA SER A 81 1.31 0.05 -10.95
C SER A 81 1.79 1.24 -10.12
N ILE A 82 1.30 2.43 -10.44
CA ILE A 82 1.59 3.67 -9.70
C ILE A 82 0.27 4.44 -9.49
N ASP A 83 -0.02 4.84 -8.25
CA ASP A 83 -1.16 5.70 -7.95
C ASP A 83 -0.95 7.11 -8.52
N ASN A 84 -2.02 7.71 -9.05
CA ASN A 84 -1.96 8.98 -9.77
C ASN A 84 -1.53 10.19 -8.90
N ASP A 85 -1.61 10.07 -7.57
CA ASP A 85 -1.25 11.10 -6.60
C ASP A 85 0.18 10.97 -6.04
N ILE A 86 0.99 10.07 -6.61
CA ILE A 86 2.36 9.80 -6.16
C ILE A 86 3.38 10.67 -6.90
N SER A 87 4.26 11.31 -6.12
CA SER A 87 5.50 11.92 -6.63
C SER A 87 6.61 10.87 -6.64
N GLY A 88 6.94 10.35 -7.82
CA GLY A 88 7.90 9.26 -7.97
C GLY A 88 9.38 9.71 -7.87
N ASN A 89 10.19 8.91 -7.20
CA ASN A 89 11.65 9.01 -7.28
C ASN A 89 12.11 8.34 -8.58
N ILE A 90 12.14 9.10 -9.68
CA ILE A 90 12.39 8.60 -11.03
C ILE A 90 13.66 7.74 -11.14
N PRO A 91 14.85 8.19 -10.66
CA PRO A 91 16.07 7.36 -10.71
C PRO A 91 15.91 6.02 -9.98
N ALA A 92 15.24 6.03 -8.81
CA ALA A 92 15.00 4.82 -8.04
C ALA A 92 14.02 3.87 -8.74
N ILE A 93 12.95 4.39 -9.33
CA ILE A 93 11.95 3.60 -10.09
C ILE A 93 12.61 2.97 -11.32
N ARG A 94 13.37 3.72 -12.11
CA ARG A 94 14.10 3.20 -13.30
C ARG A 94 15.02 2.04 -12.90
N GLN A 95 15.84 2.22 -11.86
CA GLN A 95 16.74 1.17 -11.38
C GLN A 95 15.97 -0.05 -10.83
N PHE A 96 14.89 0.18 -10.12
CA PHE A 96 14.02 -0.84 -9.56
C PHE A 96 13.43 -1.73 -10.66
N VAL A 97 12.80 -1.13 -11.68
CA VAL A 97 12.18 -1.85 -12.80
C VAL A 97 13.22 -2.66 -13.58
N LYS A 98 14.36 -2.04 -13.95
CA LYS A 98 15.45 -2.74 -14.67
C LYS A 98 15.96 -3.96 -13.90
N LYS A 99 16.21 -3.84 -12.59
CA LYS A 99 16.68 -4.95 -11.77
C LYS A 99 15.62 -6.05 -11.63
N LEU A 100 14.35 -5.68 -11.43
CA LEU A 100 13.24 -6.62 -11.31
C LEU A 100 13.12 -7.48 -12.57
N MET A 101 13.17 -6.85 -13.75
CA MET A 101 13.07 -7.54 -15.03
C MET A 101 14.31 -8.41 -15.31
N CYS A 102 15.51 -7.91 -15.04
CA CYS A 102 16.76 -8.65 -15.19
C CYS A 102 16.78 -9.93 -14.34
N GLN A 103 16.30 -9.85 -13.10
CA GLN A 103 16.23 -10.98 -12.18
C GLN A 103 15.03 -11.91 -12.41
N ARG A 104 14.16 -11.56 -13.38
CA ARG A 104 12.92 -12.29 -13.72
C ARG A 104 12.05 -12.58 -12.49
N VAL A 105 11.90 -11.56 -11.63
CA VAL A 105 11.12 -11.66 -10.40
C VAL A 105 9.63 -11.56 -10.72
N ASP A 106 8.77 -12.19 -9.90
CA ASP A 106 7.33 -12.18 -10.13
C ASP A 106 6.71 -10.87 -9.66
N ILE A 107 7.20 -10.32 -8.53
CA ILE A 107 6.72 -9.05 -7.97
C ILE A 107 7.85 -8.29 -7.30
N GLY A 108 7.77 -6.97 -7.35
CA GLY A 108 8.68 -6.12 -6.58
C GLY A 108 8.01 -4.86 -6.06
N TRP A 109 8.58 -4.32 -4.98
CA TRP A 109 8.16 -3.05 -4.38
C TRP A 109 9.31 -2.41 -3.59
N GLY A 110 9.12 -1.14 -3.23
CA GLY A 110 10.04 -0.40 -2.37
C GLY A 110 9.31 0.36 -1.27
N ARG A 111 9.99 1.31 -0.66
CA ARG A 111 9.41 2.17 0.36
C ARG A 111 8.69 3.35 -0.28
N ILE A 112 7.61 3.79 0.36
CA ILE A 112 6.89 5.03 0.06
C ILE A 112 6.85 5.86 1.33
N TYR A 113 7.22 7.12 1.23
CA TYR A 113 7.18 8.04 2.34
C TYR A 113 6.12 9.12 2.12
N VAL A 114 5.86 9.88 3.16
CA VAL A 114 4.96 11.03 3.12
C VAL A 114 5.74 12.23 2.59
N ASP A 115 5.14 12.95 1.64
CA ASP A 115 5.69 14.20 1.13
C ASP A 115 5.41 15.33 2.12
N SER A 116 6.46 16.04 2.53
CA SER A 116 6.43 17.30 3.29
C SER A 116 5.27 17.37 4.31
N PRO A 117 5.25 16.53 5.36
CA PRO A 117 4.13 16.50 6.28
C PRO A 117 4.03 17.82 7.05
N HIS A 118 2.85 18.44 7.04
CA HIS A 118 2.55 19.69 7.73
C HIS A 118 1.44 19.49 8.76
N GLY A 119 1.65 19.97 9.99
CA GLY A 119 0.69 19.83 11.08
C GLY A 119 0.71 18.44 11.74
N LEU A 120 -0.05 18.28 12.81
CA LEU A 120 0.00 17.09 13.67
C LEU A 120 -0.41 15.82 12.93
N ILE A 121 -1.57 15.81 12.27
CA ILE A 121 -2.14 14.60 11.66
C ILE A 121 -1.24 14.06 10.56
N SER A 122 -0.73 14.90 9.66
CA SER A 122 0.16 14.45 8.59
C SER A 122 1.50 13.93 9.11
N ASN A 123 2.03 14.51 10.19
CA ASN A 123 3.23 13.99 10.84
C ASN A 123 2.98 12.63 11.52
N LEU A 124 1.81 12.43 12.16
CA LEU A 124 1.43 11.12 12.70
C LEU A 124 1.27 10.07 11.59
N VAL A 125 0.70 10.44 10.43
CA VAL A 125 0.66 9.56 9.24
C VAL A 125 2.07 9.25 8.75
N GLY A 126 2.99 10.23 8.77
CA GLY A 126 4.40 10.04 8.45
C GLY A 126 5.08 9.02 9.38
N VAL A 127 4.81 9.08 10.68
CA VAL A 127 5.30 8.10 11.67
C VAL A 127 4.72 6.71 11.40
N ASP A 128 3.42 6.59 11.12
CA ASP A 128 2.76 5.33 10.78
C ASP A 128 3.42 4.66 9.55
N LYS A 129 3.76 5.47 8.54
CA LYS A 129 4.49 5.00 7.35
C LYS A 129 5.90 4.53 7.70
N LEU A 130 6.64 5.27 8.54
CA LEU A 130 7.98 4.85 8.98
C LEU A 130 7.90 3.54 9.74
N LEU A 131 6.98 3.39 10.69
CA LEU A 131 6.76 2.16 11.44
C LEU A 131 6.41 0.99 10.50
N SER A 132 5.47 1.21 9.58
CA SER A 132 5.04 0.18 8.62
C SER A 132 6.18 -0.26 7.69
N HIS A 133 6.89 0.69 7.07
CA HIS A 133 7.91 0.38 6.06
C HIS A 133 9.25 -0.04 6.63
N ASN A 134 9.62 0.43 7.82
CA ASN A 134 10.93 0.15 8.41
C ASN A 134 10.91 -1.05 9.35
N LEU A 135 9.78 -1.32 9.99
CA LEU A 135 9.70 -2.34 11.05
C LEU A 135 8.64 -3.41 10.76
N ILE A 136 7.34 -3.06 10.75
CA ILE A 136 6.27 -4.07 10.76
C ILE A 136 6.28 -4.90 9.48
N ARG A 137 6.23 -4.28 8.32
CA ARG A 137 6.17 -4.98 7.03
C ARG A 137 7.40 -5.85 6.78
N PRO A 138 8.66 -5.37 6.93
CA PRO A 138 9.83 -6.22 6.77
C PRO A 138 9.84 -7.41 7.73
N THR A 139 9.48 -7.19 9.00
CA THR A 139 9.42 -8.25 10.01
C THR A 139 8.40 -9.32 9.65
N LEU A 140 7.17 -8.94 9.29
CA LEU A 140 6.14 -9.91 8.90
C LEU A 140 6.55 -10.71 7.64
N TRP A 141 7.18 -10.06 6.64
CA TRP A 141 7.68 -10.74 5.47
C TRP A 141 8.85 -11.69 5.78
N SER A 142 9.76 -11.34 6.69
CA SER A 142 10.87 -12.21 7.12
C SER A 142 10.37 -13.42 7.90
N LEU A 143 9.27 -13.28 8.64
CA LEU A 143 8.61 -14.37 9.37
C LEU A 143 7.70 -15.24 8.46
N GLY A 144 7.62 -14.96 7.15
CA GLY A 144 6.79 -15.71 6.22
C GLY A 144 5.28 -15.48 6.35
N VAL A 145 4.86 -14.51 7.18
CA VAL A 145 3.44 -14.16 7.40
C VAL A 145 3.05 -12.80 6.82
N GLY A 146 3.99 -12.09 6.20
CA GLY A 146 3.74 -10.80 5.56
C GLY A 146 2.83 -10.95 4.34
N ILE A 147 1.77 -10.14 4.27
CA ILE A 147 0.82 -10.11 3.16
C ILE A 147 0.53 -8.69 2.67
N SER A 148 1.27 -7.69 3.14
CA SER A 148 1.08 -6.30 2.71
C SER A 148 2.21 -5.87 1.78
N VAL A 149 1.84 -5.37 0.61
CA VAL A 149 2.71 -4.70 -0.37
C VAL A 149 2.38 -3.21 -0.32
N PRO A 150 3.30 -2.27 -0.58
CA PRO A 150 2.92 -0.88 -0.77
C PRO A 150 2.03 -0.74 -2.00
N GLY A 151 0.74 -0.42 -1.80
CA GLY A 151 -0.21 -0.31 -2.90
C GLY A 151 0.11 0.83 -3.88
N GLN A 152 0.85 1.85 -3.42
CA GLN A 152 1.12 3.05 -4.21
C GLN A 152 2.07 2.83 -5.38
N ILE A 153 3.12 2.01 -5.20
CA ILE A 153 4.07 1.64 -6.28
C ILE A 153 4.48 0.18 -6.10
N PHE A 154 4.16 -0.65 -7.09
CA PHE A 154 4.65 -2.01 -7.19
C PHE A 154 4.76 -2.42 -8.67
N CYS A 155 5.56 -3.44 -8.95
CA CYS A 155 5.69 -4.00 -10.29
C CYS A 155 5.47 -5.51 -10.25
N ILE A 156 4.63 -6.05 -11.14
CA ILE A 156 4.27 -7.47 -11.22
C ILE A 156 4.52 -8.02 -12.63
N LYS A 157 4.84 -9.32 -12.70
CA LYS A 157 4.98 -10.06 -13.95
C LYS A 157 3.63 -10.59 -14.41
N GLY A 158 3.11 -10.10 -15.54
CA GLY A 158 1.75 -10.40 -16.02
C GLY A 158 1.41 -11.88 -16.07
N GLY A 159 2.24 -12.70 -16.70
CA GLY A 159 1.98 -14.14 -16.86
C GLY A 159 1.91 -14.95 -15.55
N ARG A 160 2.39 -14.39 -14.41
CA ARG A 160 2.27 -15.07 -13.10
C ARG A 160 0.94 -14.77 -12.41
N PHE A 161 0.36 -13.60 -12.66
CA PHE A 161 -0.82 -13.11 -11.95
C PHE A 161 -2.09 -13.20 -12.77
N ARG A 162 -1.99 -13.18 -14.10
CA ARG A 162 -3.14 -13.25 -15.03
C ARG A 162 -3.97 -14.51 -14.77
N GLY A 163 -5.26 -14.34 -14.51
CA GLY A 163 -6.20 -15.43 -14.25
C GLY A 163 -6.00 -16.20 -12.95
N ASN A 164 -4.99 -15.84 -12.15
CA ASN A 164 -4.63 -16.54 -10.92
C ASN A 164 -4.93 -15.75 -9.64
N LEU A 165 -5.21 -14.45 -9.75
CA LEU A 165 -5.53 -13.64 -8.60
C LEU A 165 -6.90 -14.00 -8.02
N ILE A 166 -7.04 -13.85 -6.69
CA ILE A 166 -8.31 -14.08 -6.01
C ILE A 166 -9.33 -13.06 -6.53
N ASN A 167 -10.46 -13.54 -7.02
CA ASN A 167 -11.53 -12.66 -7.48
C ASN A 167 -12.26 -12.04 -6.29
N LEU A 168 -11.78 -10.90 -5.83
CA LEU A 168 -12.32 -10.12 -4.73
C LEU A 168 -12.64 -8.70 -5.21
N ASP A 169 -13.66 -8.09 -4.61
CA ASP A 169 -13.84 -6.63 -4.70
C ASP A 169 -13.42 -6.03 -3.37
N THR A 170 -12.24 -5.43 -3.33
CA THR A 170 -11.65 -4.90 -2.10
C THR A 170 -10.95 -3.57 -2.34
N PHE A 171 -11.02 -2.69 -1.33
CA PHE A 171 -10.25 -1.43 -1.30
C PHE A 171 -8.78 -1.63 -0.91
N LEU A 172 -8.39 -2.85 -0.50
CA LEU A 172 -7.02 -3.21 -0.12
C LEU A 172 -6.40 -4.11 -1.19
N ASP A 173 -6.17 -3.54 -2.37
CA ASP A 173 -5.49 -4.20 -3.49
C ASP A 173 -4.10 -4.72 -3.08
N ASP A 174 -3.40 -3.95 -2.28
CA ASP A 174 -2.08 -4.24 -1.74
C ASP A 174 -2.06 -5.48 -0.82
N LEU A 175 -3.10 -5.63 -0.01
CA LEU A 175 -3.23 -6.78 0.89
C LEU A 175 -3.65 -8.04 0.14
N ALA A 176 -4.62 -7.93 -0.78
CA ALA A 176 -5.08 -9.05 -1.60
C ALA A 176 -3.96 -9.59 -2.50
N LEU A 177 -3.21 -8.68 -3.15
CA LEU A 177 -2.05 -9.03 -3.96
C LEU A 177 -0.95 -9.70 -3.12
N GLY A 178 -0.59 -9.10 -1.98
CA GLY A 178 0.43 -9.62 -1.09
C GLY A 178 0.07 -10.96 -0.48
N LEU A 179 -1.22 -11.22 -0.21
CA LEU A 179 -1.72 -12.51 0.25
C LEU A 179 -1.48 -13.60 -0.81
N TYR A 180 -1.84 -13.32 -2.07
CA TYR A 180 -1.56 -14.22 -3.19
C TYR A 180 -0.06 -14.52 -3.32
N VAL A 181 0.77 -13.47 -3.26
CA VAL A 181 2.25 -13.56 -3.34
C VAL A 181 2.83 -14.48 -2.26
N ASN A 182 2.36 -14.31 -1.03
CA ASN A 182 2.87 -15.09 0.10
C ASN A 182 2.44 -16.56 0.02
N VAL A 183 1.16 -16.82 -0.25
CA VAL A 183 0.64 -18.21 -0.29
C VAL A 183 1.22 -19.00 -1.47
N ASN A 184 1.40 -18.36 -2.63
CA ASN A 184 1.93 -19.00 -3.83
C ASN A 184 3.46 -18.93 -3.95
N ASN A 185 4.16 -18.51 -2.89
CA ASN A 185 5.63 -18.42 -2.83
C ASN A 185 6.22 -17.69 -4.05
N CYS A 186 5.58 -16.60 -4.51
CA CYS A 186 6.07 -15.84 -5.64
C CYS A 186 7.46 -15.26 -5.37
N LYS A 187 8.32 -15.28 -6.40
CA LYS A 187 9.65 -14.67 -6.33
C LYS A 187 9.53 -13.16 -6.20
N LYS A 188 10.02 -12.60 -5.09
CA LYS A 188 9.86 -11.18 -4.75
C LYS A 188 11.18 -10.43 -4.72
N TYR A 189 11.13 -9.15 -5.13
CA TYR A 189 12.24 -8.21 -5.06
C TYR A 189 11.84 -7.00 -4.21
N ILE A 190 12.29 -6.99 -2.97
CA ILE A 190 12.01 -5.92 -2.01
C ILE A 190 13.22 -5.00 -1.96
N VAL A 191 13.05 -3.74 -2.37
CA VAL A 191 14.13 -2.76 -2.31
C VAL A 191 14.03 -1.86 -1.09
N ASN A 192 15.13 -1.71 -0.39
CA ASN A 192 15.26 -0.79 0.72
C ASN A 192 15.56 0.64 0.22
N LYS A 193 14.77 1.10 -0.78
CA LYS A 193 14.88 2.44 -1.36
C LYS A 193 13.53 3.10 -1.38
N ASN A 194 13.53 4.42 -1.26
CA ASN A 194 12.33 5.23 -1.47
C ASN A 194 12.03 5.29 -2.97
N LEU A 195 10.87 4.77 -3.38
CA LEU A 195 10.39 4.82 -4.76
C LEU A 195 9.50 6.05 -5.03
N GLY A 196 8.93 6.66 -3.99
CA GLY A 196 8.08 7.82 -4.16
C GLY A 196 7.52 8.36 -2.86
N TYR A 197 6.81 9.46 -3.00
CA TYR A 197 6.18 10.18 -1.89
C TYR A 197 4.69 10.30 -2.16
N GLU A 198 3.87 10.06 -1.14
CA GLU A 198 2.42 10.28 -1.18
C GLU A 198 2.05 11.56 -0.43
N ARG A 199 0.98 12.22 -0.87
CA ARG A 199 0.39 13.34 -0.12
C ARG A 199 -0.33 12.79 1.12
N PRO A 200 0.00 13.27 2.32
CA PRO A 200 -0.64 12.78 3.54
C PRO A 200 -2.06 13.32 3.70
N ASN A 201 -2.90 12.57 4.40
CA ASN A 201 -4.10 13.15 4.98
C ASN A 201 -3.72 14.20 6.02
N ASN A 202 -4.16 15.44 5.84
CA ASN A 202 -3.87 16.56 6.75
C ASN A 202 -4.99 16.77 7.78
N HIS A 203 -6.13 16.08 7.61
CA HIS A 203 -7.33 16.29 8.42
C HIS A 203 -7.70 15.02 9.18
N PHE A 204 -8.12 15.20 10.41
CA PHE A 204 -8.56 14.11 11.29
C PHE A 204 -9.66 13.24 10.64
N TRP A 205 -10.70 13.85 10.09
CA TRP A 205 -11.81 13.15 9.46
C TRP A 205 -11.40 12.40 8.17
N GLY A 206 -10.44 12.93 7.43
CA GLY A 206 -9.86 12.22 6.27
C GLY A 206 -9.20 10.92 6.68
N LEU A 207 -8.36 10.95 7.73
CA LEU A 207 -7.71 9.77 8.27
C LEU A 207 -8.72 8.80 8.89
N TRP A 208 -9.72 9.30 9.62
CA TRP A 208 -10.81 8.51 10.19
C TRP A 208 -11.56 7.70 9.13
N ASN A 209 -11.97 8.35 8.03
CA ASN A 209 -12.68 7.70 6.92
C ASN A 209 -11.76 6.74 6.15
N GLN A 210 -10.48 7.04 6.03
CA GLN A 210 -9.50 6.12 5.45
C GLN A 210 -9.42 4.83 6.27
N ARG A 211 -9.37 4.92 7.61
CA ARG A 211 -9.33 3.73 8.48
C ARG A 211 -10.60 2.90 8.42
N LYS A 212 -11.78 3.54 8.29
CA LYS A 212 -13.03 2.81 8.03
C LYS A 212 -12.98 2.02 6.72
N ARG A 213 -12.56 2.66 5.62
CA ARG A 213 -12.43 1.97 4.33
C ARG A 213 -11.45 0.80 4.40
N TRP A 214 -10.33 0.97 5.10
CA TRP A 214 -9.36 -0.12 5.29
C TRP A 214 -9.93 -1.28 6.09
N ALA A 215 -10.74 -1.00 7.11
CA ALA A 215 -11.42 -2.03 7.88
C ALA A 215 -12.39 -2.85 7.02
N ILE A 216 -13.18 -2.18 6.17
CA ILE A 216 -14.12 -2.83 5.25
C ILE A 216 -13.35 -3.67 4.22
N GLY A 217 -12.30 -3.11 3.60
CA GLY A 217 -11.46 -3.85 2.66
C GLY A 217 -10.80 -5.09 3.29
N TYR A 218 -10.32 -4.97 4.53
CA TYR A 218 -9.78 -6.10 5.28
C TYR A 218 -10.86 -7.15 5.56
N GLY A 219 -12.05 -6.73 5.98
CA GLY A 219 -13.19 -7.60 6.23
C GLY A 219 -13.65 -8.34 4.97
N SER A 220 -13.65 -7.66 3.80
CA SER A 220 -13.96 -8.28 2.50
C SER A 220 -12.96 -9.37 2.15
N ILE A 221 -11.65 -9.13 2.35
CA ILE A 221 -10.62 -10.15 2.13
C ILE A 221 -10.84 -11.33 3.10
N LEU A 222 -11.04 -11.05 4.40
CA LEU A 222 -11.23 -12.10 5.40
C LEU A 222 -12.44 -13.00 5.07
N LYS A 223 -13.58 -12.40 4.68
CA LYS A 223 -14.77 -13.15 4.23
C LYS A 223 -14.47 -13.96 2.97
N GLY A 224 -13.85 -13.36 1.95
CA GLY A 224 -13.55 -14.03 0.67
C GLY A 224 -12.60 -15.21 0.81
N VAL A 225 -11.74 -15.24 1.84
CA VAL A 225 -10.80 -16.34 2.07
C VAL A 225 -11.14 -17.22 3.27
N PHE A 226 -12.31 -17.04 3.87
CA PHE A 226 -12.68 -17.71 5.13
C PHE A 226 -12.61 -19.23 5.04
N GLY A 227 -13.04 -19.81 3.92
CA GLY A 227 -12.99 -21.25 3.65
C GLY A 227 -11.61 -21.82 3.32
N ILE A 228 -10.59 -20.97 3.14
CA ILE A 228 -9.24 -21.38 2.70
C ILE A 228 -8.25 -21.17 3.86
N ASN A 229 -7.94 -22.26 4.59
CA ASN A 229 -7.15 -22.17 5.82
C ASN A 229 -5.84 -21.38 5.70
N ASN A 230 -5.01 -21.69 4.70
CA ASN A 230 -3.70 -21.02 4.55
C ASN A 230 -3.84 -19.51 4.34
N TYR A 231 -4.84 -19.06 3.61
CA TYR A 231 -5.12 -17.65 3.40
C TYR A 231 -5.67 -17.00 4.66
N ARG A 232 -6.67 -17.62 5.29
CA ARG A 232 -7.34 -17.10 6.48
C ARG A 232 -6.37 -16.79 7.62
N TRP A 233 -5.52 -17.74 7.98
CA TRP A 233 -4.57 -17.55 9.08
C TRP A 233 -3.55 -16.43 8.81
N LYS A 234 -3.08 -16.30 7.58
CA LYS A 234 -2.17 -15.20 7.22
C LYS A 234 -2.83 -13.83 7.35
N VAL A 235 -4.10 -13.70 6.94
CA VAL A 235 -4.88 -12.48 7.12
C VAL A 235 -5.05 -12.16 8.60
N ILE A 236 -5.43 -13.13 9.43
CA ILE A 236 -5.61 -12.94 10.89
C ILE A 236 -4.30 -12.49 11.55
N ILE A 237 -3.18 -13.20 11.30
CA ILE A 237 -1.88 -12.86 11.90
C ILE A 237 -1.43 -11.47 11.46
N HIS A 238 -1.63 -11.11 10.19
CA HIS A 238 -1.33 -9.78 9.70
C HIS A 238 -2.15 -8.70 10.43
N GLY A 239 -3.46 -8.91 10.57
CA GLY A 239 -4.35 -7.99 11.30
C GLY A 239 -3.94 -7.82 12.76
N LEU A 240 -3.59 -8.93 13.43
CA LEU A 240 -3.07 -8.89 14.80
C LEU A 240 -1.76 -8.07 14.88
N GLY A 241 -0.80 -8.29 13.98
CA GLY A 241 0.46 -7.56 13.97
C GLY A 241 0.29 -6.06 13.72
N TYR A 242 -0.60 -5.67 12.81
CA TYR A 242 -0.79 -4.25 12.45
C TYR A 242 -1.72 -3.48 13.37
N HIS A 243 -2.81 -4.11 13.84
CA HIS A 243 -3.88 -3.38 14.51
C HIS A 243 -4.01 -3.66 16.00
N PHE A 244 -3.28 -4.65 16.54
CA PHE A 244 -3.32 -5.00 17.97
C PHE A 244 -1.97 -4.84 18.69
N SER A 245 -0.87 -4.63 17.96
CA SER A 245 0.46 -4.44 18.56
C SER A 245 0.53 -3.26 19.55
N TRP A 246 -0.29 -2.22 19.33
CA TRP A 246 -0.38 -1.08 20.24
C TRP A 246 -0.96 -1.45 21.62
N ILE A 247 -1.83 -2.46 21.71
CA ILE A 247 -2.37 -2.95 22.98
C ILE A 247 -1.23 -3.52 23.81
N LEU A 248 -0.35 -4.33 23.21
CA LEU A 248 0.82 -4.85 23.87
C LEU A 248 1.76 -3.72 24.34
N ASN A 249 1.99 -2.72 23.47
CA ASN A 249 2.77 -1.54 23.84
C ASN A 249 2.18 -0.81 25.06
N TRP A 250 0.87 -0.62 25.07
CA TRP A 250 0.19 0.05 26.20
C TRP A 250 0.17 -0.80 27.48
N ALA A 251 0.05 -2.11 27.35
CA ALA A 251 0.17 -3.01 28.50
C ALA A 251 1.56 -2.91 29.14
N ILE A 252 2.61 -2.95 28.34
CA ILE A 252 3.99 -2.78 28.81
C ILE A 252 4.19 -1.40 29.44
N ALA A 253 3.77 -0.33 28.74
CA ALA A 253 3.89 1.05 29.24
C ALA A 253 3.09 1.23 30.56
N GLY A 254 1.90 0.66 30.66
CA GLY A 254 1.09 0.70 31.89
C GLY A 254 1.74 -0.02 33.08
N LEU A 255 2.30 -1.21 32.84
CA LEU A 255 3.06 -1.94 33.86
C LEU A 255 4.29 -1.14 34.33
N LEU A 256 5.02 -0.54 33.41
CA LEU A 256 6.19 0.28 33.75
C LEU A 256 5.79 1.57 34.46
N LEU A 257 4.66 2.18 34.06
CA LEU A 257 4.15 3.39 34.69
C LEU A 257 3.84 3.17 36.20
N VAL A 258 3.20 2.05 36.52
CA VAL A 258 2.83 1.71 37.90
C VAL A 258 4.06 1.37 38.74
N LYS A 259 5.08 0.72 38.16
CA LYS A 259 6.26 0.26 38.89
C LYS A 259 7.39 1.27 38.93
N PHE A 260 7.67 1.90 37.78
CA PHE A 260 8.86 2.77 37.59
C PHE A 260 8.60 3.83 36.52
N PHE A 261 7.97 4.95 36.89
CA PHE A 261 7.66 6.04 35.98
C PHE A 261 8.83 6.48 35.07
N PRO A 262 10.07 6.70 35.57
CA PRO A 262 11.19 7.08 34.72
C PRO A 262 11.52 6.04 33.65
N ILE A 263 11.40 4.75 33.96
CA ILE A 263 11.66 3.66 33.02
C ILE A 263 10.57 3.61 31.94
N CYS A 264 9.32 3.93 32.28
CA CYS A 264 8.23 4.06 31.31
C CYS A 264 8.55 5.14 30.27
N ILE A 265 8.99 6.31 30.69
CA ILE A 265 9.37 7.39 29.78
C ILE A 265 10.55 7.00 28.89
N LEU A 266 11.61 6.39 29.47
CA LEU A 266 12.74 5.89 28.69
C LEU A 266 12.33 4.84 27.67
N TYR A 267 11.44 3.94 28.03
CA TYR A 267 10.87 2.93 27.11
C TYR A 267 10.14 3.57 25.92
N LEU A 268 9.25 4.55 26.18
CA LEU A 268 8.50 5.24 25.13
C LEU A 268 9.42 6.05 24.21
N ILE A 269 10.45 6.72 24.78
CA ILE A 269 11.47 7.43 24.00
C ILE A 269 12.27 6.43 23.16
N PHE A 270 12.75 5.34 23.74
CA PHE A 270 13.50 4.29 23.01
C PHE A 270 12.68 3.72 21.84
N LEU A 271 11.41 3.42 22.09
CA LEU A 271 10.51 2.93 21.03
C LEU A 271 10.35 3.98 19.91
N SER A 272 10.25 5.27 20.28
CA SER A 272 10.19 6.36 19.30
C SER A 272 11.44 6.41 18.43
N PHE A 273 12.64 6.20 19.00
CA PHE A 273 13.88 6.09 18.21
C PHE A 273 13.86 4.91 17.24
N ILE A 274 13.36 3.74 17.66
CA ILE A 274 13.22 2.57 16.78
C ILE A 274 12.30 2.90 15.61
N ILE A 275 11.15 3.55 15.86
CA ILE A 275 10.17 3.89 14.83
C ILE A 275 10.77 4.84 13.78
N VAL A 276 11.39 5.93 14.22
CA VAL A 276 11.88 6.96 13.31
C VAL A 276 13.20 6.60 12.64
N GLY A 277 14.01 5.72 13.26
CA GLY A 277 15.32 5.33 12.75
C GLY A 277 16.22 6.56 12.52
N LYS A 278 16.60 6.79 11.26
CA LYS A 278 17.47 7.92 10.89
C LYS A 278 16.74 9.27 10.79
N ASN A 279 15.42 9.29 10.81
CA ASN A 279 14.63 10.52 10.64
C ASN A 279 14.31 11.18 11.98
N LEU A 280 15.35 11.68 12.68
CA LEU A 280 15.22 12.23 14.02
C LEU A 280 14.27 13.43 14.14
N LYS A 281 14.00 14.15 13.05
CA LYS A 281 13.01 15.24 13.04
C LYS A 281 11.59 14.75 13.39
N MET A 282 11.31 13.47 13.17
CA MET A 282 10.02 12.85 13.49
C MET A 282 9.92 12.34 14.93
N LEU A 283 10.97 12.44 15.75
CA LEU A 283 11.01 11.88 17.10
C LEU A 283 9.89 12.40 18.03
N PRO A 284 9.59 13.70 18.10
CA PRO A 284 8.49 14.21 18.93
C PRO A 284 7.12 13.64 18.47
N TYR A 285 6.93 13.52 17.16
CA TYR A 285 5.70 12.95 16.61
C TYR A 285 5.59 11.45 16.84
N ALA A 286 6.72 10.71 16.85
CA ALA A 286 6.73 9.29 17.18
C ALA A 286 6.40 9.04 18.67
N PHE A 287 6.80 9.94 19.55
CA PHE A 287 6.37 9.89 20.94
C PHE A 287 4.85 10.12 21.06
N LEU A 288 4.33 11.18 20.46
CA LEU A 288 2.88 11.48 20.45
C LEU A 288 2.05 10.40 19.73
N TYR A 289 2.60 9.78 18.68
CA TYR A 289 1.96 8.71 17.94
C TYR A 289 1.50 7.57 18.85
N GLN A 290 2.30 7.19 19.83
CA GLN A 290 2.01 6.08 20.74
C GLN A 290 0.75 6.30 21.58
N PHE A 291 0.35 7.56 21.78
CA PHE A 291 -0.86 7.91 22.54
C PHE A 291 -2.06 8.24 21.65
N ILE A 292 -1.83 8.95 20.55
CA ILE A 292 -2.93 9.47 19.72
C ILE A 292 -3.38 8.44 18.68
N PHE A 293 -2.43 7.75 18.05
CA PHE A 293 -2.74 6.88 16.91
C PHE A 293 -3.55 5.63 17.26
N PRO A 294 -3.49 5.05 18.46
CA PRO A 294 -4.37 3.96 18.88
C PRO A 294 -5.87 4.26 18.70
N LEU A 295 -6.29 5.53 18.78
CA LEU A 295 -7.67 5.92 18.48
C LEU A 295 -8.12 5.45 17.08
N PHE A 296 -7.24 5.59 16.09
CA PHE A 296 -7.54 5.17 14.71
C PHE A 296 -7.55 3.64 14.54
N HIS A 297 -6.82 2.91 15.36
CA HIS A 297 -6.93 1.45 15.42
C HIS A 297 -8.26 1.01 16.05
N VAL A 298 -8.73 1.70 17.07
CA VAL A 298 -10.08 1.46 17.66
C VAL A 298 -11.16 1.71 16.62
N VAL A 299 -11.09 2.80 15.85
CA VAL A 299 -12.01 3.08 14.74
C VAL A 299 -12.02 1.96 13.71
N TRP A 300 -10.82 1.48 13.34
CA TRP A 300 -10.67 0.35 12.43
C TRP A 300 -11.34 -0.91 12.99
N MET A 301 -11.10 -1.27 14.25
CA MET A 301 -11.67 -2.45 14.91
C MET A 301 -13.21 -2.38 14.97
N ILE A 302 -13.77 -1.25 15.41
CA ILE A 302 -15.22 -1.05 15.46
C ILE A 302 -15.84 -1.19 14.08
N SER A 303 -15.21 -0.60 13.07
CA SER A 303 -15.68 -0.66 11.68
C SER A 303 -15.62 -2.07 11.12
N LEU A 304 -14.57 -2.83 11.44
CA LEU A 304 -14.43 -4.23 11.05
C LEU A 304 -15.53 -5.09 11.68
N VAL A 305 -15.73 -4.98 12.98
CA VAL A 305 -16.77 -5.75 13.70
C VAL A 305 -18.15 -5.43 13.11
N ARG A 306 -18.47 -4.16 12.89
CA ARG A 306 -19.74 -3.76 12.26
C ARG A 306 -19.93 -4.35 10.88
N PHE A 307 -18.87 -4.33 10.04
CA PHE A 307 -18.91 -4.92 8.70
C PHE A 307 -19.12 -6.44 8.74
N LEU A 308 -18.42 -7.13 9.65
CA LEU A 308 -18.54 -8.58 9.77
C LEU A 308 -19.90 -9.01 10.31
N SER A 309 -20.53 -8.21 11.20
CA SER A 309 -21.83 -8.53 11.82
C SER A 309 -23.04 -8.21 10.95
N LYS A 310 -22.98 -7.17 10.09
CA LYS A 310 -24.14 -6.71 9.29
C LYS A 310 -24.32 -7.42 7.96
N GLY A 311 -23.37 -8.26 7.54
CA GLY A 311 -23.37 -8.84 6.18
C GLY A 311 -22.93 -7.84 5.12
N ASP A 312 -22.97 -8.26 3.84
CA ASP A 312 -22.63 -7.42 2.70
C ASP A 312 -23.79 -6.46 2.39
N SER A 313 -23.80 -5.29 3.01
CA SER A 313 -24.66 -4.21 2.55
C SER A 313 -23.90 -3.44 1.45
N ASN A 314 -24.49 -3.32 0.26
CA ASN A 314 -23.96 -2.55 -0.88
C ASN A 314 -23.73 -1.05 -0.54
N GLU A 315 -24.17 -0.59 0.62
CA GLU A 315 -24.03 0.79 1.11
C GLU A 315 -22.57 1.25 1.31
N TYR A 316 -21.60 0.32 1.34
CA TYR A 316 -20.20 0.67 1.57
C TYR A 316 -19.39 0.94 0.28
N TYR A 317 -19.99 0.68 -0.88
CA TYR A 317 -19.32 0.82 -2.19
C TYR A 317 -19.86 2.00 -3.03
N SER A 318 -20.88 2.72 -2.51
CA SER A 318 -21.45 3.92 -3.13
C SER A 318 -20.67 5.21 -2.78
#